data_f4cb809c334b89573d463289790581ee
#
_entry.id   f4cb809c334b89573d463289790581ee
#
_cell.length_a   1.000
_cell.length_b   1.000
_cell.length_c   1.000
_cell.angle_alpha   90.00
_cell.angle_beta   90.00
_cell.angle_gamma   90.00
#
_symmetry.space_group_name_H-M   'P 1'
#
loop_
_entity.id
_entity.type
_entity.pdbx_description
1 polymer ?
#
loop_
_entity_poly.entity_id
_entity_poly.type
_entity_poly.pdbx_seq_one_letter_code
_entity_poly.pdbx_strand_id
1 'polypeptide(L)'
;MLRLKHFLALFALLFLGLSLSQRALASSYSFTELNGGGSIAPVATLSIDDVSGGAQFTLTGSFGWLPSSAFLSQLLFNGPAGTVTAITGNVFNAAPTYGSTTNASYSFTWNATYPTSGAPDSDRFKATDFSSWQILGTGISAASFTTPMMVHIQGLEGNTQGLDSSIKVLTPVPEPSAYLMLLAGLGLLGFVARRRA
;
A
#
# COMPACT_ATOMS: atom_id res chain seq x y z
N MET A 1 40.94 9.49 29.81
CA MET A 1 39.98 8.38 29.94
C MET A 1 38.54 8.78 30.29
N LEU A 2 38.33 9.87 31.01
CA LEU A 2 36.97 10.33 31.42
C LEU A 2 36.09 10.76 30.21
N ARG A 3 36.66 11.43 29.20
CA ARG A 3 35.91 11.93 28.03
C ARG A 3 35.34 10.85 27.09
N LEU A 4 36.00 9.68 27.02
CA LEU A 4 35.54 8.57 26.16
C LEU A 4 34.30 7.90 26.75
N LYS A 5 34.23 7.77 28.09
CA LYS A 5 33.05 7.17 28.76
C LYS A 5 31.77 8.02 28.61
N HIS A 6 31.89 9.34 28.61
CA HIS A 6 30.75 10.23 28.38
C HIS A 6 30.26 10.20 26.96
N PHE A 7 31.15 10.02 25.98
CA PHE A 7 30.81 9.91 24.57
C PHE A 7 30.05 8.60 24.26
N LEU A 8 30.51 7.49 24.86
CA LEU A 8 29.81 6.19 24.74
C LEU A 8 28.43 6.20 25.40
N ALA A 9 28.29 6.83 26.56
CA ALA A 9 27.01 6.96 27.25
C ALA A 9 26.00 7.81 26.47
N LEU A 10 26.45 8.91 25.87
CA LEU A 10 25.62 9.79 25.03
C LEU A 10 25.16 9.08 23.75
N PHE A 11 26.04 8.27 23.14
CA PHE A 11 25.73 7.49 21.94
C PHE A 11 24.73 6.36 22.24
N ALA A 12 24.86 5.68 23.40
CA ALA A 12 23.92 4.67 23.86
C ALA A 12 22.53 5.27 24.17
N LEU A 13 22.47 6.46 24.78
CA LEU A 13 21.20 7.16 25.03
C LEU A 13 20.51 7.59 23.72
N LEU A 14 21.29 8.03 22.73
CA LEU A 14 20.75 8.40 21.41
C LEU A 14 20.15 7.19 20.68
N PHE A 15 20.80 6.03 20.77
CA PHE A 15 20.26 4.78 20.19
C PHE A 15 19.04 4.25 20.95
N LEU A 16 19.00 4.39 22.29
CA LEU A 16 17.84 3.99 23.08
C LEU A 16 16.62 4.89 22.82
N GLY A 17 16.82 6.18 22.54
CA GLY A 17 15.74 7.11 22.23
C GLY A 17 15.11 6.87 20.85
N LEU A 18 15.83 6.30 19.88
CA LEU A 18 15.33 5.99 18.55
C LEU A 18 14.47 4.72 18.49
N SER A 19 14.53 3.86 19.50
CA SER A 19 13.76 2.61 19.54
C SER A 19 12.38 2.73 20.21
N LEU A 20 12.00 3.90 20.76
CA LEU A 20 10.80 4.05 21.60
C LEU A 20 9.60 4.72 20.91
N SER A 21 9.62 4.97 19.62
CA SER A 21 8.48 5.59 18.93
C SER A 21 8.13 4.93 17.60
N GLN A 22 8.05 3.60 17.57
CA GLN A 22 7.21 2.97 16.53
C GLN A 22 5.75 3.09 16.98
N ARG A 23 5.22 4.32 16.95
CA ARG A 23 3.79 4.48 16.81
C ARG A 23 3.44 3.88 15.46
N ALA A 24 2.55 2.90 15.45
CA ALA A 24 1.92 2.42 14.25
C ALA A 24 1.41 3.63 13.46
N LEU A 25 2.12 4.01 12.43
CA LEU A 25 1.66 5.02 11.49
C LEU A 25 0.69 4.30 10.58
N ALA A 26 -0.53 4.79 10.50
CA ALA A 26 -1.45 4.45 9.44
C ALA A 26 -0.70 4.51 8.11
N SER A 27 -0.66 3.40 7.40
CA SER A 27 -0.06 3.35 6.07
C SER A 27 -1.13 3.66 5.04
N SER A 28 -0.88 4.65 4.19
CA SER A 28 -1.80 5.00 3.10
C SER A 28 -1.12 4.76 1.75
N TYR A 29 -1.81 4.04 0.89
CA TYR A 29 -1.32 3.64 -0.43
C TYR A 29 -2.26 4.19 -1.50
N SER A 30 -1.73 5.00 -2.42
CA SER A 30 -2.47 5.49 -3.59
C SER A 30 -2.11 4.66 -4.82
N PHE A 31 -3.11 4.29 -5.61
CA PHE A 31 -2.93 3.52 -6.84
C PHE A 31 -2.84 4.49 -8.02
N THR A 32 -1.64 4.66 -8.54
CA THR A 32 -1.30 5.69 -9.55
C THR A 32 -0.43 5.17 -10.70
N GLU A 33 0.19 3.98 -10.59
CA GLU A 33 1.11 3.46 -11.59
C GLU A 33 0.43 2.44 -12.49
N LEU A 34 0.37 2.71 -13.79
CA LEU A 34 -0.18 1.74 -14.75
C LEU A 34 0.74 0.52 -14.89
N ASN A 35 0.14 -0.66 -14.92
CA ASN A 35 0.87 -1.85 -15.32
C ASN A 35 1.25 -1.76 -16.81
N GLY A 36 2.53 -1.65 -17.09
CA GLY A 36 3.04 -1.35 -18.44
C GLY A 36 3.77 -0.02 -18.50
N GLY A 37 3.74 0.76 -17.41
CA GLY A 37 4.45 2.02 -17.25
C GLY A 37 3.55 3.24 -17.38
N GLY A 38 4.03 4.33 -16.81
CA GLY A 38 3.30 5.61 -16.73
C GLY A 38 2.45 5.75 -15.49
N SER A 39 2.21 6.99 -15.10
CA SER A 39 1.41 7.37 -13.93
C SER A 39 0.11 8.03 -14.36
N ILE A 40 -0.94 7.83 -13.58
CA ILE A 40 -2.26 8.45 -13.75
C ILE A 40 -2.70 9.12 -12.45
N ALA A 41 -3.78 9.89 -12.50
CA ALA A 41 -4.43 10.37 -11.29
C ALA A 41 -4.87 9.17 -10.41
N PRO A 42 -4.88 9.31 -9.08
CA PRO A 42 -5.25 8.21 -8.19
C PRO A 42 -6.62 7.62 -8.54
N VAL A 43 -6.69 6.30 -8.65
CA VAL A 43 -7.96 5.58 -8.88
C VAL A 43 -8.53 5.00 -7.60
N ALA A 44 -7.71 4.77 -6.59
CA ALA A 44 -8.13 4.32 -5.28
C ALA A 44 -7.08 4.69 -4.24
N THR A 45 -7.49 4.68 -2.98
CA THR A 45 -6.60 4.78 -1.81
C THR A 45 -6.91 3.64 -0.86
N LEU A 46 -5.89 2.95 -0.37
CA LEU A 46 -5.98 1.94 0.66
C LEU A 46 -5.29 2.44 1.93
N SER A 47 -6.04 2.65 2.99
CA SER A 47 -5.52 2.85 4.35
C SER A 47 -5.37 1.51 5.05
N ILE A 48 -4.27 1.32 5.74
CA ILE A 48 -4.02 0.17 6.63
C ILE A 48 -3.60 0.70 7.99
N ASP A 49 -4.43 0.45 9.00
CA ASP A 49 -4.25 0.94 10.36
C ASP A 49 -4.04 -0.24 11.31
N ASP A 50 -3.21 -0.07 12.33
CA ASP A 50 -3.08 -1.09 13.38
C ASP A 50 -4.33 -1.15 14.24
N VAL A 51 -4.79 -2.36 14.50
CA VAL A 51 -5.85 -2.65 15.46
C VAL A 51 -5.40 -3.74 16.43
N SER A 52 -6.15 -3.92 17.52
CA SER A 52 -5.85 -4.99 18.48
C SER A 52 -5.85 -6.36 17.79
N GLY A 53 -4.70 -7.01 17.74
CA GLY A 53 -4.53 -8.33 17.15
C GLY A 53 -4.44 -8.38 15.63
N GLY A 54 -4.23 -7.24 14.93
CA GLY A 54 -4.13 -7.26 13.47
C GLY A 54 -4.10 -5.89 12.81
N ALA A 55 -4.64 -5.81 11.60
CA ALA A 55 -4.70 -4.59 10.82
C ALA A 55 -6.12 -4.36 10.25
N GLN A 56 -6.57 -3.11 10.27
CA GLN A 56 -7.79 -2.61 9.64
C GLN A 56 -7.46 -2.05 8.27
N PHE A 57 -8.21 -2.45 7.28
CA PHE A 57 -8.11 -1.98 5.90
C PHE A 57 -9.32 -1.13 5.55
N THR A 58 -9.09 -0.05 4.81
CA THR A 58 -10.15 0.76 4.21
C THR A 58 -9.75 1.13 2.80
N LEU A 59 -10.44 0.56 1.81
CA LEU A 59 -10.30 0.90 0.39
C LEU A 59 -11.35 1.92 0.02
N THR A 60 -10.93 3.01 -0.61
CA THR A 60 -11.83 4.08 -1.10
C THR A 60 -11.55 4.33 -2.58
N GLY A 61 -12.60 4.37 -3.38
CA GLY A 61 -12.52 4.73 -4.80
C GLY A 61 -12.30 6.22 -5.00
N SER A 62 -11.49 6.59 -6.01
CA SER A 62 -11.22 7.99 -6.39
C SER A 62 -11.15 8.20 -7.90
N PHE A 63 -11.74 7.32 -8.68
CA PHE A 63 -11.69 7.34 -10.15
C PHE A 63 -12.87 8.06 -10.82
N GLY A 64 -13.48 9.06 -10.17
CA GLY A 64 -14.59 9.84 -10.74
C GLY A 64 -14.23 10.64 -12.00
N TRP A 65 -12.96 10.74 -12.35
CA TRP A 65 -12.45 11.30 -13.59
C TRP A 65 -12.48 10.30 -14.78
N LEU A 66 -12.73 9.00 -14.52
CA LEU A 66 -12.97 7.96 -15.51
C LEU A 66 -14.46 7.95 -15.91
N PRO A 67 -14.83 7.23 -17.00
CA PRO A 67 -16.24 7.08 -17.39
C PRO A 67 -17.11 6.57 -16.24
N SER A 68 -18.37 6.98 -16.20
CA SER A 68 -19.35 6.54 -15.19
C SER A 68 -19.60 5.02 -15.20
N SER A 69 -19.30 4.36 -16.34
CA SER A 69 -19.29 2.90 -16.46
C SER A 69 -18.15 2.22 -15.70
N ALA A 70 -17.09 2.96 -15.35
CA ALA A 70 -15.93 2.41 -14.65
C ALA A 70 -16.31 1.83 -13.28
N PHE A 71 -15.68 0.72 -12.92
CA PHE A 71 -15.82 0.08 -11.63
C PHE A 71 -14.55 -0.69 -11.25
N LEU A 72 -14.27 -0.77 -9.95
CA LEU A 72 -13.18 -1.57 -9.41
C LEU A 72 -13.67 -3.01 -9.26
N SER A 73 -12.95 -3.96 -9.87
CA SER A 73 -13.29 -5.39 -9.87
C SER A 73 -12.45 -6.21 -8.92
N GLN A 74 -11.24 -5.74 -8.59
CA GLN A 74 -10.29 -6.52 -7.79
C GLN A 74 -9.30 -5.61 -7.07
N LEU A 75 -8.95 -5.98 -5.83
CA LEU A 75 -7.79 -5.50 -5.11
C LEU A 75 -6.90 -6.70 -4.77
N LEU A 76 -5.61 -6.59 -5.08
CA LEU A 76 -4.57 -7.58 -4.78
C LEU A 76 -3.48 -6.96 -3.93
N PHE A 77 -3.03 -7.67 -2.90
CA PHE A 77 -1.98 -7.18 -2.00
C PHE A 77 -1.20 -8.34 -1.36
N ASN A 78 -0.07 -8.01 -0.75
CA ASN A 78 0.82 -8.96 -0.10
C ASN A 78 0.82 -8.78 1.41
N GLY A 79 0.83 -9.90 2.13
CA GLY A 79 0.90 -9.94 3.58
C GLY A 79 0.78 -11.34 4.14
N PRO A 80 0.90 -11.50 5.47
CA PRO A 80 0.76 -12.80 6.12
C PRO A 80 -0.67 -13.32 6.09
N ALA A 81 -0.82 -14.63 6.28
CA ALA A 81 -2.13 -15.26 6.49
C ALA A 81 -2.77 -14.76 7.78
N GLY A 82 -4.09 -14.59 7.75
CA GLY A 82 -4.87 -14.15 8.91
C GLY A 82 -6.36 -14.44 8.74
N THR A 83 -7.15 -14.12 9.76
CA THR A 83 -8.61 -14.25 9.75
C THR A 83 -9.25 -12.92 9.35
N VAL A 84 -10.06 -12.94 8.29
CA VAL A 84 -10.82 -11.76 7.86
C VAL A 84 -12.07 -11.59 8.71
N THR A 85 -12.29 -10.39 9.21
CA THR A 85 -13.44 -10.03 10.06
C THR A 85 -13.93 -8.61 9.78
N ALA A 86 -15.02 -8.21 10.42
CA ALA A 86 -15.55 -6.84 10.44
C ALA A 86 -15.70 -6.21 9.04
N ILE A 87 -16.25 -6.98 8.10
CA ILE A 87 -16.45 -6.51 6.72
C ILE A 87 -17.60 -5.50 6.71
N THR A 88 -17.29 -4.28 6.26
CA THR A 88 -18.24 -3.18 6.13
C THR A 88 -17.99 -2.42 4.83
N GLY A 89 -18.97 -1.65 4.37
CA GLY A 89 -18.85 -0.83 3.17
C GLY A 89 -20.23 -0.40 2.67
N ASN A 90 -20.24 0.43 1.65
CA ASN A 90 -21.46 0.85 0.96
C ASN A 90 -21.69 0.08 -0.36
N VAL A 91 -20.90 -0.97 -0.61
CA VAL A 91 -21.04 -1.87 -1.74
C VAL A 91 -21.06 -3.31 -1.27
N PHE A 92 -21.48 -4.23 -2.15
CA PHE A 92 -21.36 -5.65 -1.88
C PHE A 92 -19.88 -6.05 -1.73
N ASN A 93 -19.50 -6.41 -0.51
CA ASN A 93 -18.14 -6.80 -0.16
C ASN A 93 -18.02 -8.31 -0.06
N ALA A 94 -17.21 -8.92 -0.92
CA ALA A 94 -16.69 -10.23 -0.64
C ALA A 94 -15.52 -10.11 0.36
N ALA A 95 -15.45 -11.03 1.33
CA ALA A 95 -14.29 -11.12 2.20
C ALA A 95 -13.04 -11.36 1.35
N PRO A 96 -11.92 -10.63 1.58
CA PRO A 96 -10.65 -10.99 0.97
C PRO A 96 -10.29 -12.43 1.27
N THR A 97 -9.74 -13.12 0.27
CA THR A 97 -9.29 -14.51 0.40
C THR A 97 -7.76 -14.57 0.40
N TYR A 98 -7.21 -15.42 1.27
CA TYR A 98 -5.79 -15.71 1.31
C TYR A 98 -5.45 -16.86 0.37
N GLY A 99 -4.44 -16.69 -0.48
CA GLY A 99 -3.96 -17.68 -1.41
C GLY A 99 -3.08 -17.06 -2.48
N SER A 100 -2.26 -17.85 -3.15
CA SER A 100 -1.39 -17.35 -4.21
C SER A 100 -2.22 -16.98 -5.44
N THR A 101 -2.12 -15.74 -5.88
CA THR A 101 -2.74 -15.23 -7.12
C THR A 101 -1.68 -14.50 -7.93
N THR A 102 -1.55 -14.84 -9.22
CA THR A 102 -0.67 -14.13 -10.15
C THR A 102 -1.51 -13.26 -11.08
N ASN A 103 -1.16 -11.99 -11.18
CA ASN A 103 -1.80 -11.05 -12.10
C ASN A 103 -0.77 -10.03 -12.61
N ALA A 104 -0.78 -9.75 -13.92
CA ALA A 104 0.11 -8.77 -14.52
C ALA A 104 1.62 -8.99 -14.21
N SER A 105 2.07 -10.23 -14.17
CA SER A 105 3.44 -10.65 -13.82
C SER A 105 3.84 -10.46 -12.36
N TYR A 106 2.90 -10.03 -11.49
CA TYR A 106 3.09 -9.94 -10.04
C TYR A 106 2.39 -11.09 -9.33
N SER A 107 2.97 -11.55 -8.22
CA SER A 107 2.37 -12.54 -7.34
C SER A 107 1.85 -11.85 -6.08
N PHE A 108 0.63 -12.20 -5.67
CA PHE A 108 -0.04 -11.66 -4.50
C PHE A 108 -0.53 -12.77 -3.60
N THR A 109 -0.64 -12.50 -2.30
CA THR A 109 -1.11 -13.46 -1.31
C THR A 109 -2.55 -13.22 -0.87
N TRP A 110 -3.11 -12.05 -1.15
CA TRP A 110 -4.48 -11.67 -0.84
C TRP A 110 -5.22 -11.16 -2.07
N ASN A 111 -6.49 -11.52 -2.16
CA ASN A 111 -7.38 -11.13 -3.25
C ASN A 111 -8.77 -10.75 -2.70
N ALA A 112 -9.17 -9.50 -2.88
CA ALA A 112 -10.53 -9.03 -2.68
C ALA A 112 -11.19 -8.82 -4.04
N THR A 113 -12.30 -9.51 -4.32
CA THR A 113 -13.05 -9.40 -5.58
C THR A 113 -14.38 -8.70 -5.34
N TYR A 114 -14.76 -7.85 -6.28
CA TYR A 114 -16.00 -7.09 -6.27
C TYR A 114 -16.87 -7.49 -7.46
N PRO A 115 -18.20 -7.28 -7.39
CA PRO A 115 -19.11 -7.62 -8.49
C PRO A 115 -18.70 -6.97 -9.82
N THR A 116 -18.79 -7.75 -10.91
CA THR A 116 -18.39 -7.36 -12.26
C THR A 116 -19.57 -7.32 -13.23
N SER A 117 -19.32 -7.53 -14.53
CA SER A 117 -20.35 -7.62 -15.57
C SER A 117 -21.38 -8.70 -15.21
N GLY A 118 -22.68 -8.35 -15.29
CA GLY A 118 -23.79 -9.22 -14.86
C GLY A 118 -24.36 -8.86 -13.49
N ALA A 119 -23.64 -8.18 -12.61
CA ALA A 119 -24.20 -7.58 -11.43
C ALA A 119 -24.91 -6.25 -11.75
N PRO A 120 -25.96 -5.89 -10.98
CA PRO A 120 -26.52 -4.54 -11.03
C PRO A 120 -25.45 -3.47 -10.85
N ASP A 121 -25.60 -2.33 -11.49
CA ASP A 121 -24.62 -1.26 -11.40
C ASP A 121 -24.47 -0.73 -9.96
N SER A 122 -25.54 -0.78 -9.18
CA SER A 122 -25.54 -0.44 -7.75
C SER A 122 -24.67 -1.33 -6.87
N ASP A 123 -24.33 -2.54 -7.32
CA ASP A 123 -23.58 -3.51 -6.54
C ASP A 123 -22.08 -3.46 -6.85
N ARG A 124 -21.72 -2.73 -7.94
CA ARG A 124 -20.32 -2.58 -8.36
C ARG A 124 -19.62 -1.51 -7.53
N PHE A 125 -18.33 -1.71 -7.29
CA PHE A 125 -17.52 -0.72 -6.59
C PHE A 125 -17.23 0.48 -7.49
N LYS A 126 -17.86 1.61 -7.21
CA LYS A 126 -17.76 2.87 -7.96
C LYS A 126 -16.74 3.84 -7.34
N ALA A 127 -16.56 4.98 -7.98
CA ALA A 127 -15.54 5.98 -7.63
C ALA A 127 -15.69 6.59 -6.22
N THR A 128 -16.89 6.57 -5.63
CA THR A 128 -17.17 7.15 -4.31
C THR A 128 -17.41 6.08 -3.23
N ASP A 129 -17.25 4.82 -3.61
CA ASP A 129 -17.51 3.72 -2.71
C ASP A 129 -16.32 3.43 -1.81
N PHE A 130 -16.61 2.76 -0.71
CA PHE A 130 -15.60 2.23 0.19
C PHE A 130 -15.92 0.80 0.62
N SER A 131 -14.86 0.10 0.98
CA SER A 131 -14.89 -1.25 1.54
C SER A 131 -13.87 -1.33 2.65
N SER A 132 -14.26 -1.91 3.78
CA SER A 132 -13.40 -2.00 4.95
C SER A 132 -13.49 -3.37 5.59
N TRP A 133 -12.36 -3.91 6.07
CA TRP A 133 -12.27 -5.21 6.73
C TRP A 133 -11.06 -5.24 7.66
N GLN A 134 -11.01 -6.24 8.54
CA GLN A 134 -9.85 -6.50 9.38
C GLN A 134 -9.21 -7.83 9.01
N ILE A 135 -7.88 -7.90 9.10
CA ILE A 135 -7.12 -9.14 9.05
C ILE A 135 -6.44 -9.31 10.40
N LEU A 136 -6.88 -10.32 11.15
CA LEU A 136 -6.41 -10.60 12.49
C LEU A 136 -5.48 -11.81 12.52
N GLY A 137 -4.46 -11.76 13.35
CA GLY A 137 -3.50 -12.85 13.56
C GLY A 137 -2.33 -12.43 14.42
N THR A 138 -1.64 -13.40 15.01
CA THR A 138 -0.48 -13.13 15.88
C THR A 138 0.64 -12.44 15.11
N GLY A 139 1.07 -11.29 15.58
CA GLY A 139 2.16 -10.50 14.97
C GLY A 139 1.77 -9.77 13.69
N ILE A 140 0.49 -9.74 13.32
CA ILE A 140 0.01 -8.93 12.20
C ILE A 140 -0.13 -7.48 12.63
N SER A 141 0.37 -6.58 11.79
CA SER A 141 0.26 -5.13 11.90
C SER A 141 0.16 -4.50 10.52
N ALA A 142 -0.13 -3.21 10.42
CA ALA A 142 -0.13 -2.49 9.15
C ALA A 142 1.19 -2.66 8.38
N ALA A 143 2.32 -2.66 9.08
CA ALA A 143 3.66 -2.86 8.49
C ALA A 143 3.91 -4.26 7.92
N SER A 144 3.03 -5.24 8.22
CA SER A 144 3.12 -6.60 7.67
C SER A 144 2.68 -6.68 6.20
N PHE A 145 2.05 -5.63 5.68
CA PHE A 145 1.53 -5.57 4.31
C PHE A 145 2.41 -4.67 3.46
N THR A 146 2.87 -5.21 2.32
CA THR A 146 3.94 -4.58 1.53
C THR A 146 3.49 -4.31 0.09
N THR A 147 4.12 -3.32 -0.53
CA THR A 147 4.00 -3.05 -1.97
C THR A 147 4.78 -4.07 -2.81
N PRO A 148 4.42 -4.27 -4.10
CA PRO A 148 3.32 -3.60 -4.77
C PRO A 148 1.96 -4.14 -4.34
N MET A 149 0.94 -3.28 -4.39
CA MET A 149 -0.46 -3.63 -4.33
C MET A 149 -1.09 -3.23 -5.65
N MET A 150 -2.19 -3.88 -6.06
CA MET A 150 -2.78 -3.65 -7.37
C MET A 150 -4.30 -3.60 -7.30
N VAL A 151 -4.91 -2.65 -8.01
CA VAL A 151 -6.34 -2.64 -8.30
C VAL A 151 -6.57 -2.87 -9.78
N HIS A 152 -7.71 -3.51 -10.11
CA HIS A 152 -8.17 -3.70 -11.48
C HIS A 152 -9.46 -2.91 -11.70
N ILE A 153 -9.40 -1.93 -12.59
CA ILE A 153 -10.53 -1.09 -13.02
C ILE A 153 -11.02 -1.60 -14.37
N GLN A 154 -12.32 -1.75 -14.52
CA GLN A 154 -13.00 -2.20 -15.73
C GLN A 154 -14.08 -1.19 -16.16
N GLY A 155 -14.71 -1.41 -17.33
CA GLY A 155 -15.78 -0.57 -17.82
C GLY A 155 -15.30 0.76 -18.38
N LEU A 156 -14.11 0.78 -19.01
CA LEU A 156 -13.48 1.98 -19.55
C LEU A 156 -13.76 2.18 -21.04
N GLU A 157 -14.69 1.44 -21.63
CA GLU A 157 -15.06 1.59 -23.03
C GLU A 157 -15.51 3.04 -23.31
N GLY A 158 -14.95 3.62 -24.37
CA GLY A 158 -15.25 5.00 -24.76
C GLY A 158 -14.58 6.07 -23.88
N ASN A 159 -13.57 5.71 -23.08
CA ASN A 159 -12.79 6.70 -22.33
C ASN A 159 -12.05 7.66 -23.28
N THR A 160 -11.88 8.91 -22.83
CA THR A 160 -11.17 9.96 -23.59
C THR A 160 -9.68 10.05 -23.23
N GLN A 161 -9.20 9.22 -22.30
CA GLN A 161 -7.83 9.24 -21.78
C GLN A 161 -6.87 8.35 -22.58
N GLY A 162 -7.38 7.63 -23.61
CA GLY A 162 -6.58 6.68 -24.40
C GLY A 162 -6.17 5.42 -23.61
N LEU A 163 -6.93 5.10 -22.56
CA LEU A 163 -6.73 3.88 -21.77
C LEU A 163 -7.43 2.68 -22.44
N ASP A 164 -6.96 1.48 -22.18
CA ASP A 164 -7.62 0.24 -22.56
C ASP A 164 -9.01 0.12 -21.91
N SER A 165 -9.85 -0.80 -22.38
CA SER A 165 -11.18 -1.09 -21.79
C SER A 165 -11.13 -1.52 -20.33
N SER A 166 -9.98 -1.93 -19.85
CA SER A 166 -9.66 -2.15 -18.44
C SER A 166 -8.20 -1.85 -18.15
N ILE A 167 -7.91 -1.39 -16.94
CA ILE A 167 -6.55 -1.06 -16.50
C ILE A 167 -6.22 -1.74 -15.18
N LYS A 168 -4.95 -2.06 -15.00
CA LYS A 168 -4.37 -2.51 -13.75
C LYS A 168 -3.47 -1.41 -13.23
N VAL A 169 -3.73 -0.98 -12.00
CA VAL A 169 -3.04 0.15 -11.39
C VAL A 169 -2.38 -0.31 -10.10
N LEU A 170 -1.08 -0.07 -10.00
CA LEU A 170 -0.27 -0.43 -8.85
C LEU A 170 -0.07 0.76 -7.93
N THR A 171 0.27 0.46 -6.68
CA THR A 171 0.88 1.44 -5.80
C THR A 171 2.30 1.74 -6.28
N PRO A 172 2.76 3.00 -6.20
CA PRO A 172 4.18 3.29 -6.40
C PRO A 172 5.03 2.39 -5.49
N VAL A 173 6.02 1.75 -6.06
CA VAL A 173 7.04 1.08 -5.26
C VAL A 173 7.89 2.19 -4.67
N PRO A 174 7.98 2.33 -3.33
CA PRO A 174 8.90 3.31 -2.75
C PRO A 174 10.28 3.08 -3.38
N GLU A 175 10.85 4.12 -3.98
CA GLU A 175 12.21 4.01 -4.48
C GLU A 175 13.07 3.47 -3.35
N PRO A 176 13.88 2.43 -3.58
CA PRO A 176 14.74 1.89 -2.54
C PRO A 176 15.43 3.07 -1.86
N SER A 177 15.68 2.95 -0.57
CA SER A 177 16.50 3.92 0.20
C SER A 177 17.90 4.13 -0.40
N ALA A 178 18.09 3.73 -1.66
CA ALA A 178 19.27 3.93 -2.47
C ALA A 178 19.73 5.39 -2.47
N TYR A 179 18.80 6.35 -2.58
CA TYR A 179 19.15 7.76 -2.47
C TYR A 179 19.58 8.15 -1.05
N LEU A 180 18.94 7.61 -0.01
CA LEU A 180 19.37 7.82 1.37
C LEU A 180 20.70 7.14 1.64
N MET A 181 20.94 5.94 1.12
CA MET A 181 22.21 5.23 1.23
C MET A 181 23.30 5.93 0.44
N LEU A 182 23.00 6.47 -0.76
CA LEU A 182 23.94 7.29 -1.54
C LEU A 182 24.30 8.57 -0.79
N LEU A 183 23.31 9.30 -0.25
CA LEU A 183 23.54 10.52 0.53
C LEU A 183 24.34 10.21 1.81
N ALA A 184 24.01 9.12 2.51
CA ALA A 184 24.76 8.69 3.69
C ALA A 184 26.19 8.32 3.33
N GLY A 185 26.41 7.61 2.22
CA GLY A 185 27.73 7.26 1.70
C GLY A 185 28.56 8.50 1.32
N LEU A 186 27.96 9.44 0.59
CA LEU A 186 28.62 10.71 0.23
C LEU A 186 28.92 11.57 1.47
N GLY A 187 28.01 11.60 2.45
CA GLY A 187 28.23 12.28 3.73
C GLY A 187 29.42 11.70 4.51
N LEU A 188 29.52 10.37 4.54
CA LEU A 188 30.62 9.66 5.19
C LEU A 188 31.97 9.95 4.49
N LEU A 189 31.99 9.92 3.16
CA LEU A 189 33.19 10.25 2.36
C LEU A 189 33.62 11.68 2.57
N GLY A 190 32.70 12.64 2.59
CA GLY A 190 32.96 14.05 2.87
C GLY A 190 33.54 14.27 4.28
N PHE A 191 33.00 13.54 5.28
CA PHE A 191 33.51 13.59 6.65
C PHE A 191 34.94 13.02 6.77
N VAL A 192 35.22 11.90 6.10
CA VAL A 192 36.56 11.29 6.11
C VAL A 192 37.57 12.19 5.38
N ALA A 193 37.18 12.76 4.23
CA ALA A 193 38.03 13.71 3.47
C ALA A 193 38.41 14.93 4.31
N ARG A 194 37.44 15.52 5.02
CA ARG A 194 37.68 16.68 5.90
C ARG A 194 38.63 16.37 7.07
N ARG A 195 38.68 15.12 7.54
CA ARG A 195 39.61 14.71 8.62
C ARG A 195 41.07 14.54 8.16
N ARG A 196 41.29 14.42 6.85
CA ARG A 196 42.62 14.21 6.27
C ARG A 196 43.26 15.52 5.74
N ALA A 197 42.47 16.57 5.63
CA ALA A 197 42.89 17.94 5.33
C ALA A 197 43.15 18.72 6.64
#